data_b66df714ca70c51acb3f3672f4861a41
#
_entry.id   b66df714ca70c51acb3f3672f4861a41
#
_cell.length_a   1.000
_cell.length_b   1.000
_cell.length_c   1.000
_cell.angle_alpha   90.00
_cell.angle_beta   90.00
_cell.angle_gamma   90.00
#
_symmetry.space_group_name_H-M   'P 1'
#
loop_
_entity.id
_entity.type
_entity.pdbx_description
1 polymer ?
#
loop_
_entity_poly.entity_id
_entity_poly.type
_entity_poly.pdbx_seq_one_letter_code
_entity_poly.pdbx_strand_id
1 'polypeptide(L)'
;MTDIYGIKPLLLWNCINLIYSLIFIIFFAIIYFILFKKGTKQIVQKEVIIEKPKIKNIDYATLIQELENNLDNYSSEEFYHEIDKILRLYLSSIWFNNIQTLTLTELKKRELDEIFINLLKSIYFKEYTQNLEDNIEVRKEFLEKLKNLVLNK
;
A
#
# COMPACT_ATOMS: atom_id res chain seq x y z
N MET A 1 -52.04 -58.57 -14.74
CA MET A 1 -50.72 -58.60 -14.08
C MET A 1 -49.91 -57.45 -14.67
N THR A 2 -49.97 -56.29 -14.08
CA THR A 2 -49.32 -55.08 -14.56
C THR A 2 -47.90 -55.05 -14.03
N ASP A 3 -46.99 -54.82 -14.96
CA ASP A 3 -45.56 -54.90 -14.87
C ASP A 3 -44.94 -54.15 -13.69
N ILE A 4 -44.55 -54.88 -12.69
CA ILE A 4 -43.67 -54.41 -11.60
C ILE A 4 -42.24 -54.13 -12.15
N TYR A 5 -41.93 -54.56 -13.37
CA TYR A 5 -40.60 -54.39 -14.01
C TYR A 5 -40.34 -53.00 -14.56
N GLY A 6 -41.37 -52.16 -14.79
CA GLY A 6 -41.20 -50.80 -15.32
C GLY A 6 -40.70 -49.76 -14.29
N ILE A 7 -40.88 -50.04 -13.00
CA ILE A 7 -40.53 -49.05 -11.96
C ILE A 7 -39.06 -49.15 -11.53
N LYS A 8 -38.45 -50.33 -11.59
CA LYS A 8 -37.07 -50.56 -11.19
C LYS A 8 -36.02 -49.79 -11.99
N PRO A 9 -36.09 -49.69 -13.34
CA PRO A 9 -35.09 -48.93 -14.11
C PRO A 9 -35.16 -47.41 -13.85
N LEU A 10 -36.36 -46.88 -13.62
CA LEU A 10 -36.56 -45.45 -13.33
C LEU A 10 -35.96 -45.04 -11.95
N LEU A 11 -36.15 -45.90 -10.94
CA LEU A 11 -35.56 -45.67 -9.61
C LEU A 11 -34.03 -45.77 -9.66
N LEU A 12 -33.51 -46.78 -10.37
CA LEU A 12 -32.06 -46.93 -10.58
C LEU A 12 -31.45 -45.75 -11.33
N TRP A 13 -32.14 -45.25 -12.39
CA TRP A 13 -31.70 -44.10 -13.17
C TRP A 13 -31.65 -42.83 -12.32
N ASN A 14 -32.64 -42.58 -11.48
CA ASN A 14 -32.67 -41.46 -10.55
C ASN A 14 -31.57 -41.56 -9.48
N CYS A 15 -31.34 -42.76 -8.94
CA CYS A 15 -30.24 -42.98 -7.98
C CYS A 15 -28.85 -42.74 -8.61
N ILE A 16 -28.65 -43.19 -9.84
CA ILE A 16 -27.39 -43.00 -10.57
C ILE A 16 -27.16 -41.51 -10.83
N ASN A 17 -28.16 -40.77 -11.29
CA ASN A 17 -28.06 -39.33 -11.51
C ASN A 17 -27.79 -38.56 -10.21
N LEU A 18 -28.35 -39.00 -9.09
CA LEU A 18 -28.13 -38.38 -7.79
C LEU A 18 -26.69 -38.59 -7.32
N ILE A 19 -26.13 -39.79 -7.55
CA ILE A 19 -24.73 -40.10 -7.25
C ILE A 19 -23.79 -39.25 -8.10
N TYR A 20 -24.02 -39.13 -9.41
CA TYR A 20 -23.21 -38.26 -10.28
C TYR A 20 -23.28 -36.80 -9.87
N SER A 21 -24.45 -36.29 -9.52
CA SER A 21 -24.63 -34.95 -8.99
C SER A 21 -23.81 -34.69 -7.73
N LEU A 22 -23.80 -35.66 -6.82
CA LEU A 22 -23.08 -35.55 -5.56
C LEU A 22 -21.56 -35.58 -5.77
N ILE A 23 -21.06 -36.44 -6.67
CA ILE A 23 -19.65 -36.48 -7.07
C ILE A 23 -19.23 -35.13 -7.69
N PHE A 24 -20.09 -34.54 -8.54
CA PHE A 24 -19.83 -33.26 -9.20
C PHE A 24 -19.72 -32.13 -8.17
N ILE A 25 -20.63 -32.09 -7.20
CA ILE A 25 -20.60 -31.10 -6.11
C ILE A 25 -19.30 -31.22 -5.29
N ILE A 26 -18.89 -32.43 -4.93
CA ILE A 26 -17.66 -32.67 -4.20
C ILE A 26 -16.43 -32.24 -4.99
N PHE A 27 -16.41 -32.54 -6.29
CA PHE A 27 -15.32 -32.14 -7.17
C PHE A 27 -15.17 -30.62 -7.24
N PHE A 28 -16.28 -29.88 -7.43
CA PHE A 28 -16.24 -28.41 -7.42
C PHE A 28 -15.86 -27.84 -6.04
N ALA A 29 -16.32 -28.44 -4.97
CA ALA A 29 -15.93 -28.04 -3.62
C ALA A 29 -14.42 -28.20 -3.40
N ILE A 30 -13.82 -29.29 -3.90
CA ILE A 30 -12.37 -29.51 -3.82
C ILE A 30 -11.61 -28.48 -4.65
N ILE A 31 -12.03 -28.20 -5.88
CA ILE A 31 -11.43 -27.17 -6.74
C ILE A 31 -11.53 -25.80 -6.07
N TYR A 32 -12.71 -25.45 -5.58
CA TYR A 32 -12.94 -24.21 -4.84
C TYR A 32 -11.98 -24.10 -3.65
N PHE A 33 -11.87 -25.15 -2.85
CA PHE A 33 -10.98 -25.17 -1.69
C PHE A 33 -9.51 -25.04 -2.06
N ILE A 34 -9.07 -25.68 -3.16
CA ILE A 34 -7.68 -25.56 -3.67
C ILE A 34 -7.40 -24.16 -4.19
N LEU A 35 -8.33 -23.54 -4.91
CA LEU A 35 -8.18 -22.22 -5.47
C LEU A 35 -8.21 -21.16 -4.36
N PHE A 36 -9.12 -21.27 -3.39
CA PHE A 36 -9.21 -20.35 -2.27
C PHE A 36 -8.05 -20.53 -1.27
N LYS A 37 -7.61 -21.75 -1.02
CA LYS A 37 -6.44 -21.98 -0.16
C LYS A 37 -5.13 -21.45 -0.78
N LYS A 38 -5.04 -21.36 -2.10
CA LYS A 38 -3.94 -20.66 -2.77
C LYS A 38 -4.04 -19.13 -2.65
N GLY A 39 -5.25 -18.60 -2.46
CA GLY A 39 -5.46 -17.14 -2.27
C GLY A 39 -5.16 -16.62 -0.87
N THR A 40 -5.25 -17.46 0.14
CA THR A 40 -4.81 -17.18 1.51
C THR A 40 -3.43 -17.79 1.76
N LYS A 41 -2.46 -17.53 0.91
CA LYS A 41 -1.14 -17.36 1.44
C LYS A 41 -1.27 -16.12 2.34
N GLN A 42 -1.57 -16.36 3.63
CA GLN A 42 -1.08 -15.46 4.65
C GLN A 42 0.32 -15.10 4.18
N ILE A 43 0.50 -13.87 3.80
CA ILE A 43 1.79 -13.23 3.93
C ILE A 43 2.01 -13.39 5.44
N VAL A 44 2.60 -14.52 5.84
CA VAL A 44 3.33 -14.60 7.07
C VAL A 44 4.26 -13.42 6.88
N GLN A 45 3.91 -12.29 7.49
CA GLN A 45 4.87 -11.26 7.78
C GLN A 45 5.88 -12.04 8.60
N LYS A 46 6.86 -12.62 7.89
CA LYS A 46 8.13 -12.90 8.47
C LYS A 46 8.46 -11.57 9.11
N GLU A 47 8.34 -11.48 10.41
CA GLU A 47 9.04 -10.46 11.17
C GLU A 47 10.48 -10.64 10.74
N VAL A 48 10.80 -10.00 9.64
CA VAL A 48 12.18 -9.69 9.33
C VAL A 48 12.53 -8.82 10.51
N ILE A 49 13.25 -9.42 11.45
CA ILE A 49 14.04 -8.68 12.43
C ILE A 49 14.94 -7.84 11.53
N ILE A 50 14.40 -6.69 11.13
CA ILE A 50 15.15 -5.68 10.42
C ILE A 50 16.06 -5.16 11.49
N GLU A 51 17.31 -5.68 11.53
CA GLU A 51 18.39 -4.99 12.21
C GLU A 51 18.18 -3.53 11.88
N LYS A 52 17.96 -2.72 12.94
CA LYS A 52 17.86 -1.26 12.78
C LYS A 52 19.06 -0.86 11.93
N PRO A 53 18.88 -0.41 10.70
CA PRO A 53 20.00 0.09 9.95
C PRO A 53 20.61 1.14 10.86
N LYS A 54 21.91 1.07 11.10
CA LYS A 54 22.65 2.16 11.75
C LYS A 54 22.29 3.39 10.96
N ILE A 55 21.36 4.19 11.48
CA ILE A 55 20.93 5.43 10.87
C ILE A 55 22.21 6.25 10.81
N LYS A 56 22.81 6.34 9.61
CA LYS A 56 23.80 7.37 9.32
C LYS A 56 23.16 8.65 9.82
N ASN A 57 23.87 9.41 10.63
CA ASN A 57 23.43 10.75 11.02
C ASN A 57 23.17 11.52 9.71
N ILE A 58 21.91 11.51 9.27
CA ILE A 58 21.49 12.24 8.09
C ILE A 58 21.36 13.68 8.54
N ASP A 59 22.17 14.55 7.96
CA ASP A 59 22.05 15.97 8.17
C ASP A 59 20.92 16.53 7.32
N TYR A 60 19.73 16.53 7.91
CA TYR A 60 18.53 17.07 7.25
C TYR A 60 18.64 18.55 6.94
N ALA A 61 19.39 19.30 7.74
CA ALA A 61 19.60 20.73 7.52
C ALA A 61 20.34 20.97 6.19
N THR A 62 21.40 20.20 5.94
CA THR A 62 22.14 20.26 4.68
C THR A 62 21.27 19.87 3.49
N LEU A 63 20.47 18.78 3.59
CA LEU A 63 19.58 18.35 2.51
C LEU A 63 18.53 19.41 2.17
N ILE A 64 17.92 20.03 3.18
CA ILE A 64 16.93 21.08 2.98
C ILE A 64 17.59 22.34 2.40
N GLN A 65 18.81 22.68 2.81
CA GLN A 65 19.54 23.82 2.31
C GLN A 65 19.98 23.63 0.85
N GLU A 66 20.39 22.42 0.47
CA GLU A 66 20.67 22.08 -0.94
C GLU A 66 19.42 22.23 -1.81
N LEU A 67 18.27 21.78 -1.32
CA LEU A 67 17.00 21.92 -2.03
C LEU A 67 16.61 23.40 -2.18
N GLU A 68 16.81 24.20 -1.15
CA GLU A 68 16.54 25.65 -1.16
C GLU A 68 17.45 26.41 -2.14
N ASN A 69 18.73 26.07 -2.17
CA ASN A 69 19.70 26.71 -3.07
C ASN A 69 19.45 26.39 -4.55
N ASN A 70 18.78 25.27 -4.83
CA ASN A 70 18.50 24.81 -6.18
C ASN A 70 17.02 24.94 -6.59
N LEU A 71 16.23 25.74 -5.88
CA LEU A 71 14.78 25.89 -6.10
C LEU A 71 14.42 26.20 -7.56
N ASP A 72 15.21 27.06 -8.22
CA ASP A 72 14.98 27.51 -9.58
C ASP A 72 15.37 26.47 -10.63
N ASN A 73 16.20 25.49 -10.25
CA ASN A 73 16.72 24.45 -11.14
C ASN A 73 15.83 23.21 -11.22
N TYR A 74 14.95 23.02 -10.24
CA TYR A 74 14.05 21.88 -10.21
C TYR A 74 12.79 22.15 -11.02
N SER A 75 12.35 21.14 -11.79
CA SER A 75 10.97 21.10 -12.26
C SER A 75 10.00 20.98 -11.05
N SER A 76 8.71 21.26 -11.28
CA SER A 76 7.70 21.10 -10.21
C SER A 76 7.70 19.70 -9.64
N GLU A 77 7.65 18.69 -10.50
CA GLU A 77 7.63 17.28 -10.12
C GLU A 77 8.88 16.88 -9.33
N GLU A 78 10.07 17.22 -9.81
CA GLU A 78 11.32 16.91 -9.13
C GLU A 78 11.41 17.55 -7.74
N PHE A 79 10.96 18.80 -7.62
CA PHE A 79 10.97 19.51 -6.35
C PHE A 79 10.10 18.83 -5.29
N TYR A 80 8.84 18.49 -5.63
CA TYR A 80 7.94 17.83 -4.70
C TYR A 80 8.37 16.41 -4.41
N HIS A 81 8.97 15.71 -5.37
CA HIS A 81 9.56 14.40 -5.16
C HIS A 81 10.71 14.42 -4.12
N GLU A 82 11.62 15.40 -4.22
CA GLU A 82 12.70 15.52 -3.23
C GLU A 82 12.19 15.92 -1.85
N ILE A 83 11.15 16.76 -1.74
CA ILE A 83 10.50 17.04 -0.45
C ILE A 83 9.88 15.77 0.15
N ASP A 84 9.14 14.97 -0.64
CA ASP A 84 8.56 13.70 -0.17
C ASP A 84 9.63 12.75 0.35
N LYS A 85 10.73 12.63 -0.37
CA LYS A 85 11.87 11.81 -0.02
C LYS A 85 12.53 12.24 1.31
N ILE A 86 12.79 13.53 1.50
CA ILE A 86 13.36 14.07 2.74
C ILE A 86 12.41 13.83 3.91
N LEU A 87 11.11 14.09 3.74
CA LEU A 87 10.10 13.90 4.76
C LEU A 87 9.97 12.41 5.17
N ARG A 88 9.98 11.50 4.20
CA ARG A 88 9.93 10.06 4.46
C ARG A 88 11.21 9.53 5.11
N LEU A 89 12.38 10.05 4.74
CA LEU A 89 13.63 9.75 5.42
C LEU A 89 13.58 10.17 6.89
N TYR A 90 13.11 11.38 7.16
CA TYR A 90 12.92 11.88 8.52
C TYR A 90 11.95 11.02 9.31
N LEU A 91 10.77 10.74 8.77
CA LEU A 91 9.78 9.89 9.40
C LEU A 91 10.30 8.47 9.67
N SER A 92 11.12 7.93 8.78
CA SER A 92 11.73 6.60 8.98
C SER A 92 12.77 6.60 10.11
N SER A 93 13.37 7.74 10.40
CA SER A 93 14.30 7.89 11.51
C SER A 93 13.64 7.95 12.88
N ILE A 94 12.39 8.47 12.95
CA ILE A 94 11.69 8.69 14.23
C ILE A 94 10.59 7.65 14.51
N TRP A 95 10.04 7.02 13.47
CA TRP A 95 8.88 6.12 13.64
C TRP A 95 9.16 4.67 13.22
N PHE A 96 9.32 4.40 11.90
CA PHE A 96 9.47 3.04 11.36
C PHE A 96 10.42 3.00 10.18
N ASN A 97 11.24 1.98 10.11
CA ASN A 97 12.21 1.80 9.02
C ASN A 97 11.59 1.66 7.61
N ASN A 98 10.28 1.39 7.50
CA ASN A 98 9.60 1.08 6.23
C ASN A 98 8.74 2.20 5.68
N ILE A 99 8.79 3.41 6.26
CA ILE A 99 7.92 4.53 5.83
C ILE A 99 8.14 4.91 4.37
N GLN A 100 9.35 4.74 3.86
CA GLN A 100 9.71 5.08 2.48
C GLN A 100 8.89 4.31 1.43
N THR A 101 8.43 3.11 1.74
CA THR A 101 7.68 2.23 0.83
C THR A 101 6.18 2.21 1.08
N LEU A 102 5.71 2.89 2.12
CA LEU A 102 4.30 2.88 2.51
C LEU A 102 3.49 3.91 1.73
N THR A 103 2.30 3.52 1.33
CA THR A 103 1.30 4.42 0.74
C THR A 103 0.68 5.33 1.80
N LEU A 104 0.07 6.44 1.38
CA LEU A 104 -0.67 7.34 2.30
C LEU A 104 -1.77 6.60 3.09
N THR A 105 -2.43 5.63 2.47
CA THR A 105 -3.48 4.85 3.12
C THR A 105 -2.92 3.97 4.23
N GLU A 106 -1.75 3.39 4.01
CA GLU A 106 -1.05 2.57 5.01
C GLU A 106 -0.50 3.41 6.15
N LEU A 107 0.02 4.61 5.84
CA LEU A 107 0.48 5.56 6.85
C LEU A 107 -0.65 6.02 7.77
N LYS A 108 -1.84 6.29 7.22
CA LYS A 108 -3.03 6.59 8.02
C LYS A 108 -3.44 5.45 8.95
N LYS A 109 -3.37 4.21 8.48
CA LYS A 109 -3.70 3.04 9.30
C LYS A 109 -2.73 2.83 10.46
N ARG A 110 -1.53 3.40 10.39
CA ARG A 110 -0.49 3.31 11.42
C ARG A 110 -0.50 4.49 12.40
N GLU A 111 -1.59 5.28 12.40
CA GLU A 111 -1.78 6.41 13.34
C GLU A 111 -0.66 7.45 13.28
N LEU A 112 -0.08 7.66 12.09
CA LEU A 112 0.87 8.74 11.88
C LEU A 112 0.18 10.07 12.17
N ASP A 113 0.90 11.00 12.79
CA ASP A 113 0.41 12.34 13.12
C ASP A 113 -0.24 13.00 11.89
N GLU A 114 -1.41 13.58 12.09
CA GLU A 114 -2.25 14.15 11.03
C GLU A 114 -1.52 15.28 10.27
N ILE A 115 -0.62 15.99 10.95
CA ILE A 115 0.20 17.05 10.35
C ILE A 115 1.05 16.48 9.21
N PHE A 116 1.72 15.35 9.44
CA PHE A 116 2.54 14.69 8.42
C PHE A 116 1.69 14.13 7.28
N ILE A 117 0.54 13.54 7.61
CA ILE A 117 -0.40 13.02 6.61
C ILE A 117 -0.91 14.14 5.70
N ASN A 118 -1.25 15.28 6.26
CA ASN A 118 -1.75 16.42 5.49
C ASN A 118 -0.65 17.04 4.61
N LEU A 119 0.58 17.11 5.10
CA LEU A 119 1.71 17.58 4.31
C LEU A 119 1.99 16.62 3.15
N LEU A 120 2.06 15.32 3.39
CA LEU A 120 2.24 14.31 2.35
C LEU A 120 1.15 14.37 1.28
N LYS A 121 -0.12 14.52 1.69
CA LYS A 121 -1.23 14.70 0.72
C LYS A 121 -1.05 15.93 -0.15
N SER A 122 -0.63 17.05 0.46
CA SER A 122 -0.42 18.29 -0.28
C SER A 122 0.74 18.16 -1.28
N ILE A 123 1.81 17.45 -0.90
CA ILE A 123 2.93 17.13 -1.77
C ILE A 123 2.46 16.29 -2.96
N TYR A 124 1.76 15.17 -2.71
CA TYR A 124 1.23 14.33 -3.77
C TYR A 124 0.28 15.07 -4.71
N PHE A 125 -0.59 15.91 -4.14
CA PHE A 125 -1.49 16.68 -4.95
C PHE A 125 -0.74 17.61 -5.90
N LYS A 126 0.34 18.24 -5.45
CA LYS A 126 1.18 19.14 -6.27
C LYS A 126 2.04 18.37 -7.28
N GLU A 127 2.59 17.21 -6.90
CA GLU A 127 3.40 16.35 -7.76
C GLU A 127 2.61 15.84 -8.97
N TYR A 128 1.35 15.44 -8.76
CA TYR A 128 0.54 14.78 -9.80
C TYR A 128 -0.47 15.69 -10.52
N THR A 129 -0.70 16.92 -10.05
CA THR A 129 -1.60 17.88 -10.71
C THR A 129 -0.81 18.92 -11.50
N GLN A 130 -0.68 18.68 -12.80
CA GLN A 130 0.07 19.55 -13.73
C GLN A 130 -0.48 20.97 -13.90
N ASN A 131 -1.64 21.32 -13.34
CA ASN A 131 -2.37 22.56 -13.61
C ASN A 131 -2.44 23.55 -12.43
N LEU A 132 -1.73 23.31 -11.34
CA LEU A 132 -1.73 24.24 -10.21
C LEU A 132 -0.55 25.18 -10.32
N GLU A 133 -0.83 26.46 -10.11
CA GLU A 133 0.18 27.52 -10.01
C GLU A 133 1.30 27.09 -9.08
N ASP A 134 2.34 26.50 -9.66
CA ASP A 134 3.57 26.22 -8.98
C ASP A 134 4.49 27.40 -9.22
N ASN A 135 4.64 28.24 -8.21
CA ASN A 135 5.56 29.34 -8.22
C ASN A 135 6.58 29.22 -7.09
N ILE A 136 7.66 29.97 -7.17
CA ILE A 136 8.75 29.95 -6.19
C ILE A 136 8.25 30.25 -4.77
N GLU A 137 7.22 31.07 -4.62
CA GLU A 137 6.65 31.42 -3.31
C GLU A 137 5.96 30.20 -2.66
N VAL A 138 5.19 29.45 -3.44
CA VAL A 138 4.55 28.20 -2.97
C VAL A 138 5.62 27.17 -2.60
N ARG A 139 6.68 27.02 -3.38
CA ARG A 139 7.79 26.11 -3.05
C ARG A 139 8.49 26.51 -1.75
N LYS A 140 8.74 27.80 -1.53
CA LYS A 140 9.30 28.34 -0.28
C LYS A 140 8.40 28.02 0.93
N GLU A 141 7.08 28.17 0.77
CA GLU A 141 6.13 27.82 1.83
C GLU A 141 6.20 26.33 2.22
N PHE A 142 6.32 25.44 1.23
CA PHE A 142 6.49 24.00 1.50
C PHE A 142 7.83 23.72 2.19
N LEU A 143 8.91 24.35 1.79
CA LEU A 143 10.21 24.23 2.45
C LEU A 143 10.17 24.72 3.89
N GLU A 144 9.50 25.82 4.16
CA GLU A 144 9.37 26.37 5.50
C GLU A 144 8.57 25.40 6.40
N LYS A 145 7.49 24.83 5.89
CA LYS A 145 6.74 23.77 6.59
C LYS A 145 7.61 22.55 6.88
N LEU A 146 8.41 22.12 5.92
CA LEU A 146 9.35 21.01 6.09
C LEU A 146 10.42 21.32 7.14
N LYS A 147 11.03 22.53 7.07
CA LYS A 147 12.01 23.00 8.08
C LYS A 147 11.41 22.97 9.48
N ASN A 148 10.23 23.52 9.64
CA ASN A 148 9.55 23.57 10.94
C ASN A 148 9.27 22.19 11.52
N LEU A 149 8.93 21.22 10.68
CA LEU A 149 8.66 19.84 11.12
C LEU A 149 9.92 19.03 11.42
N VAL A 150 10.99 19.27 10.68
CA VAL A 150 12.20 18.44 10.72
C VAL A 150 13.27 19.02 11.65
N LEU A 151 13.43 20.35 11.71
CA LEU A 151 14.52 21.00 12.44
C LEU A 151 14.10 21.56 13.80
N ASN A 152 12.80 21.84 14.01
CA ASN A 152 12.32 22.48 15.25
C ASN A 152 11.72 21.47 16.27
N LYS A 153 12.01 20.18 16.10
CA LYS A 153 11.78 19.15 17.11
C LYS A 153 13.12 18.77 17.70
#